data_4845f849e512ab4ece735cbed4769541
#
_entry.id   4845f849e512ab4ece735cbed4769541
#
_cell.length_a   1.000
_cell.length_b   1.000
_cell.length_c   1.000
_cell.angle_alpha   90.00
_cell.angle_beta   90.00
_cell.angle_gamma   90.00
#
_symmetry.space_group_name_H-M   'P 1'
#
loop_
_entity.id
_entity.type
_entity.pdbx_description
1 polymer ?
#
loop_
_entity_poly.entity_id
_entity_poly.type
_entity_poly.pdbx_seq_one_letter_code
_entity_poly.pdbx_strand_id
1 'polypeptide(L)'
;GLDLKACFQYLDLLRRLMRRGTSVVLVTHHIHEIPPEVTRVVLLKKGRVVADGKKEDVMTGETLSALFGTRIHLVRSNGYYQALPGRKQV
;
A
#
# COMPACT_ATOMS: atom_id res chain seq x y z
N GLY A 1 15.19 -11.06 -10.08
CA GLY A 1 14.76 -9.69 -10.03
C GLY A 1 13.36 -9.51 -10.57
N LEU A 2 12.70 -8.50 -10.09
CA LEU A 2 11.36 -8.18 -10.55
C LEU A 2 11.42 -7.58 -11.94
N ASP A 3 10.67 -8.17 -12.87
CA ASP A 3 10.41 -7.56 -14.15
C ASP A 3 9.41 -6.41 -13.95
N LEU A 4 9.88 -5.17 -14.00
CA LEU A 4 9.04 -4.00 -13.82
C LEU A 4 7.93 -3.91 -14.86
N LYS A 5 8.23 -4.31 -16.10
CA LYS A 5 7.22 -4.32 -17.16
C LYS A 5 6.06 -5.24 -16.79
N ALA A 6 6.35 -6.45 -16.34
CA ALA A 6 5.33 -7.41 -15.93
C ALA A 6 4.54 -6.89 -14.73
N CYS A 7 5.21 -6.27 -13.77
CA CYS A 7 4.55 -5.66 -12.61
C CYS A 7 3.59 -4.55 -13.04
N PHE A 8 4.01 -3.67 -13.93
CA PHE A 8 3.16 -2.58 -14.40
C PHE A 8 1.98 -3.09 -15.23
N GLN A 9 2.17 -4.14 -16.02
CA GLN A 9 1.08 -4.78 -16.76
C GLN A 9 0.05 -5.39 -15.81
N TYR A 10 0.50 -6.04 -14.75
CA TYR A 10 -0.36 -6.62 -13.73
C TYR A 10 -1.17 -5.53 -13.01
N LEU A 11 -0.52 -4.46 -12.59
CA LEU A 11 -1.21 -3.34 -11.93
C LEU A 11 -2.23 -2.69 -12.86
N ASP A 12 -1.90 -2.50 -14.14
CA ASP A 12 -2.81 -1.95 -15.12
C ASP A 12 -4.05 -2.83 -15.31
N LEU A 13 -3.87 -4.15 -15.33
CA LEU A 13 -4.99 -5.09 -15.41
C LEU A 13 -5.90 -4.98 -14.19
N LEU A 14 -5.33 -4.93 -12.98
CA LEU A 14 -6.12 -4.76 -11.76
C LEU A 14 -6.92 -3.47 -11.77
N ARG A 15 -6.30 -2.38 -12.20
CA ARG A 15 -6.97 -1.08 -12.27
C ARG A 15 -8.13 -1.10 -13.25
N ARG A 16 -7.95 -1.73 -14.40
CA ARG A 16 -9.03 -1.87 -15.40
C ARG A 16 -10.20 -2.67 -14.84
N LEU A 17 -9.93 -3.75 -14.13
CA LEU A 17 -10.98 -4.56 -13.49
C LEU A 17 -11.74 -3.74 -12.44
N MET A 18 -11.04 -2.99 -11.61
CA MET A 18 -11.66 -2.16 -10.58
C MET A 18 -12.51 -1.04 -11.19
N ARG A 19 -12.06 -0.43 -12.27
CA ARG A 19 -12.79 0.63 -12.97
C ARG A 19 -14.07 0.11 -13.62
N ARG A 20 -14.14 -1.19 -13.93
CA ARG A 20 -15.34 -1.84 -14.46
C ARG A 20 -16.31 -2.26 -13.36
N GLY A 21 -15.98 -1.99 -12.11
CA GLY A 21 -16.83 -2.37 -10.97
C GLY A 21 -16.55 -3.75 -10.41
N THR A 22 -15.48 -4.42 -10.85
CA THR A 22 -15.09 -5.70 -10.27
C THR A 22 -14.53 -5.48 -8.87
N SER A 23 -15.03 -6.24 -7.90
CA SER A 23 -14.45 -6.24 -6.56
C SER A 23 -13.14 -7.02 -6.58
N VAL A 24 -12.09 -6.39 -6.08
CA VAL A 24 -10.75 -6.99 -6.06
C VAL A 24 -10.24 -6.99 -4.62
N VAL A 25 -9.74 -8.14 -4.18
CA VAL A 25 -8.99 -8.25 -2.93
C VAL A 25 -7.54 -8.54 -3.30
N LEU A 26 -6.66 -7.62 -2.94
CA LEU A 26 -5.23 -7.74 -3.19
C LEU A 26 -4.51 -8.01 -1.88
N VAL A 27 -3.75 -9.10 -1.83
CA VAL A 27 -2.88 -9.39 -0.70
C VAL A 27 -1.44 -9.15 -1.15
N THR A 28 -0.74 -8.27 -0.45
CA THR A 28 0.62 -7.89 -0.84
C THR A 28 1.47 -7.55 0.38
N HIS A 29 2.79 -7.72 0.25
CA HIS A 29 3.79 -7.23 1.19
C HIS A 29 4.37 -5.89 0.76
N HIS A 30 3.96 -5.38 -0.40
CA HIS A 30 4.58 -4.21 -1.03
C HIS A 30 3.58 -3.08 -1.16
N ILE A 31 3.73 -2.04 -0.37
CA ILE A 31 2.82 -0.89 -0.38
C ILE A 31 2.82 -0.15 -1.72
N HIS A 32 3.92 -0.22 -2.48
CA HIS A 32 4.00 0.41 -3.81
C HIS A 32 3.16 -0.32 -4.86
N GLU A 33 2.62 -1.49 -4.54
CA GLU A 33 1.73 -2.26 -5.43
C GLU A 33 0.25 -2.02 -5.16
N ILE A 34 -0.10 -1.07 -4.30
CA ILE A 34 -1.50 -0.76 -4.01
C ILE A 34 -1.99 0.27 -5.03
N PRO A 35 -2.86 -0.14 -5.99
CA PRO A 35 -3.37 0.79 -7.00
C PRO A 35 -4.19 1.93 -6.39
N PRO A 36 -4.25 3.08 -7.08
CA PRO A 36 -5.05 4.22 -6.60
C PRO A 36 -6.52 3.91 -6.36
N GLU A 37 -7.10 2.98 -7.10
CA GLU A 37 -8.50 2.60 -7.01
C GLU A 37 -8.86 1.81 -5.75
N VAL A 38 -7.88 1.29 -5.02
CA VAL A 38 -8.13 0.62 -3.74
C VAL A 38 -8.63 1.63 -2.73
N THR A 39 -9.75 1.31 -2.07
CA THR A 39 -10.41 2.22 -1.14
C THR A 39 -10.25 1.82 0.32
N ARG A 40 -10.09 0.53 0.59
CA ARG A 40 -9.98 -0.01 1.94
C ARG A 40 -8.70 -0.80 2.09
N VAL A 41 -8.05 -0.64 3.22
CA VAL A 41 -6.82 -1.34 3.56
C VAL A 41 -6.96 -2.02 4.91
N VAL A 42 -6.49 -3.26 4.97
CA VAL A 42 -6.41 -4.03 6.21
C VAL A 42 -4.94 -4.38 6.42
N LEU A 43 -4.38 -3.99 7.56
CA LEU A 43 -3.01 -4.31 7.91
C LEU A 43 -2.97 -5.49 8.88
N LEU A 44 -2.17 -6.48 8.54
CA LEU A 44 -1.99 -7.68 9.34
C LEU A 44 -0.58 -7.74 9.92
N LYS A 45 -0.49 -8.16 11.17
CA LYS A 45 0.80 -8.42 11.83
C LYS A 45 0.64 -9.66 12.70
N LYS A 46 1.49 -10.64 12.50
CA LYS A 46 1.48 -11.90 13.27
C LYS A 46 0.08 -12.55 13.31
N GLY A 47 -0.58 -12.59 12.15
CA GLY A 47 -1.90 -13.19 12.01
C GLY A 47 -3.05 -12.40 12.59
N ARG A 48 -2.82 -11.16 13.00
CA ARG A 48 -3.86 -10.30 13.60
C ARG A 48 -4.07 -9.04 12.78
N VAL A 49 -5.31 -8.58 12.75
CA VAL A 49 -5.65 -7.29 12.18
C VAL A 49 -5.20 -6.20 13.14
N VAL A 50 -4.30 -5.33 12.70
CA VAL A 50 -3.80 -4.21 13.49
C VAL A 50 -4.37 -2.88 13.03
N ALA A 51 -4.87 -2.80 11.81
CA ALA A 51 -5.58 -1.63 11.31
C ALA A 51 -6.52 -2.06 10.20
N ASP A 52 -7.66 -1.39 10.10
CA ASP A 52 -8.68 -1.66 9.08
C ASP A 52 -9.48 -0.37 8.87
N GLY A 53 -9.54 0.10 7.65
CA GLY A 53 -10.29 1.30 7.35
C GLY A 53 -10.02 1.85 5.96
N LYS A 54 -10.43 3.08 5.76
CA LYS A 54 -10.17 3.79 4.50
C LYS A 54 -8.68 3.92 4.26
N LYS A 55 -8.29 3.77 3.01
CA LYS A 55 -6.88 3.84 2.64
C LYS A 55 -6.20 5.12 3.16
N GLU A 56 -6.84 6.25 3.04
CA GLU A 56 -6.29 7.54 3.49
C GLU A 56 -6.03 7.56 4.99
N ASP A 57 -6.87 6.88 5.77
CA ASP A 57 -6.77 6.86 7.23
C ASP A 57 -5.74 5.85 7.73
N VAL A 58 -5.60 4.73 7.01
CA VAL A 58 -4.71 3.62 7.41
C VAL A 58 -3.31 3.83 6.88
N MET A 59 -3.16 4.29 5.64
CA MET A 59 -1.88 4.46 4.98
C MET A 59 -1.24 5.80 5.37
N THR A 60 -0.72 5.85 6.57
CA THR A 60 0.02 7.00 7.11
C THR A 60 1.40 6.56 7.56
N GLY A 61 2.35 7.50 7.54
CA GLY A 61 3.70 7.23 8.03
C GLY A 61 3.69 6.79 9.48
N GLU A 62 2.83 7.37 10.29
CA GLU A 62 2.67 7.03 11.71
C GLU A 62 2.21 5.58 11.91
N THR A 63 1.15 5.17 11.22
CA THR A 63 0.62 3.81 11.31
C THR A 63 1.65 2.78 10.82
N LEU A 64 2.28 3.04 9.70
CA LEU A 64 3.26 2.11 9.13
C LEU A 64 4.53 2.06 9.98
N SER A 65 4.94 3.18 10.58
CA SER A 65 6.09 3.20 11.50
C SER A 65 5.83 2.32 12.71
N ALA A 66 4.64 2.40 13.27
CA ALA A 66 4.24 1.54 14.39
C ALA A 66 4.19 0.06 13.98
N LEU A 67 3.65 -0.23 12.81
CA LEU A 67 3.52 -1.60 12.31
C LEU A 67 4.88 -2.26 12.08
N PHE A 68 5.80 -1.55 11.44
CA PHE A 68 7.11 -2.09 11.08
C PHE A 68 8.21 -1.86 12.12
N GLY A 69 7.91 -1.13 13.18
CA GLY A 69 8.88 -0.88 14.25
C GLY A 69 10.06 -0.01 13.83
N THR A 70 9.88 0.82 12.83
CA THR A 70 10.90 1.74 12.33
C THR A 70 10.25 3.00 11.80
N ARG A 71 11.00 4.09 11.72
CA ARG A 71 10.46 5.32 11.17
C ARG A 71 10.29 5.21 9.67
N ILE A 72 9.08 5.48 9.21
CA ILE A 72 8.73 5.45 7.80
C ILE A 72 8.20 6.81 7.39
N HIS A 73 8.75 7.35 6.32
CA HIS A 73 8.22 8.50 5.62
C HIS A 73 7.45 7.99 4.41
N LEU A 74 6.15 8.25 4.39
CA LEU A 74 5.28 7.79 3.31
C LEU A 74 5.11 8.90 2.29
N VAL A 75 5.46 8.61 1.05
CA VAL A 75 5.31 9.52 -0.08
C VAL A 75 4.21 9.00 -0.99
N ARG A 76 3.41 9.91 -1.49
CA ARG A 76 2.36 9.61 -2.45
C ARG A 76 2.71 10.21 -3.80
N SER A 77 2.66 9.39 -4.84
CA SER A 77 2.94 9.81 -6.21
C SER A 77 1.97 9.13 -7.17
N ASN A 78 1.24 9.89 -7.95
CA ASN A 78 0.24 9.39 -8.90
C ASN A 78 -0.79 8.44 -8.27
N GLY A 79 -1.13 8.66 -6.99
CA GLY A 79 -2.05 7.82 -6.25
C GLY A 79 -1.45 6.55 -5.67
N TYR A 80 -0.19 6.26 -5.98
CA TYR A 80 0.56 5.16 -5.36
C TYR A 80 1.32 5.66 -4.15
N TYR A 81 1.65 4.74 -3.26
CA TYR A 81 2.44 5.04 -2.07
C TYR A 81 3.85 4.47 -2.20
N GLN A 82 4.79 5.17 -1.60
CA GLN A 82 6.18 4.72 -1.48
C GLN A 82 6.66 4.96 -0.06
N ALA A 83 7.25 3.93 0.55
CA ALA A 83 7.84 4.06 1.87
C ALA A 83 9.32 4.41 1.73
N LEU A 84 9.73 5.44 2.45
CA LEU A 84 11.12 5.87 2.54
C LEU A 84 11.56 5.82 4.00
N PRO A 85 12.86 5.70 4.27
CA PRO A 85 13.36 5.84 5.63
C PRO A 85 12.95 7.19 6.21
N GLY A 86 12.39 7.17 7.42
CA GLY A 86 12.03 8.39 8.11
C GLY A 86 13.27 9.13 8.62
N ARG A 87 13.12 10.43 8.87
CA ARG A 87 14.20 11.22 9.44
C ARG A 87 14.50 10.76 10.86
N LYS A 88 15.78 10.54 11.14
CA LYS A 88 16.22 10.42 12.52
C LYS A 88 16.18 11.80 13.15
N GLN A 89 15.57 11.89 14.33
CA GLN A 89 15.75 13.08 15.15
C GLN A 89 17.14 13.06 15.75
N VAL A 90 17.83 14.13 15.55
CA VAL A 90 19.17 14.32 16.12
C VAL A 90 19.02 14.88 17.52
#